data_70ec46e7e2d249b7a5804086dfb436dd
#
_entry.id   70ec46e7e2d249b7a5804086dfb436dd
#
_cell.length_a   1.000
_cell.length_b   1.000
_cell.length_c   1.000
_cell.angle_alpha   90.00
_cell.angle_beta   90.00
_cell.angle_gamma   90.00
#
_symmetry.space_group_name_H-M   'P 1'
#
loop_
_entity.id
_entity.type
_entity.pdbx_description
1 polymer ?
#
loop_
_entity_poly.entity_id
_entity_poly.type
_entity_poly.pdbx_seq_one_letter_code
_entity_poly.pdbx_strand_id
1 'polypeptide(L)'
;MSDKGSRGEREDKSGAAIRDALRQIQAAVCDYKIVPDERPMIAAELRRMAKHADVVLTTGGTGVGPRDVTPEATRDVIEKELPGFAEAMRMESYKVTPRAIISRAMAGIHGKTLIVNLPGSPKAVAECLAVVLPAIPHTVELIRGEVVECARPTESNQ
;
A
#
# COMPACT_ATOMS: atom_id res chain seq x y z
N MET A 1 -6.95 6.79 4.87
CA MET A 1 -7.63 6.85 6.17
C MET A 1 -7.64 8.29 6.62
N SER A 2 -8.76 8.82 7.05
CA SER A 2 -8.87 10.22 7.47
C SER A 2 -10.21 10.50 8.14
N ASP A 3 -10.18 10.94 9.39
CA ASP A 3 -11.37 11.39 10.12
C ASP A 3 -12.04 12.59 9.41
N LYS A 4 -11.24 13.56 8.93
CA LYS A 4 -11.77 14.73 8.19
C LYS A 4 -12.31 14.36 6.82
N GLY A 5 -11.63 13.46 6.12
CA GLY A 5 -12.09 12.97 4.81
C GLY A 5 -13.39 12.18 4.91
N SER A 6 -13.54 11.30 5.93
CA SER A 6 -14.76 10.51 6.14
C SER A 6 -15.99 11.35 6.44
N ARG A 7 -15.80 12.58 6.97
CA ARG A 7 -16.87 13.57 7.21
C ARG A 7 -17.08 14.53 6.04
N GLY A 8 -16.36 14.36 4.92
CA GLY A 8 -16.47 15.25 3.76
C GLY A 8 -15.82 16.64 3.95
N GLU A 9 -15.03 16.83 5.01
CA GLU A 9 -14.39 18.11 5.35
C GLU A 9 -13.09 18.37 4.56
N ARG A 10 -12.61 17.38 3.79
CA ARG A 10 -11.37 17.46 3.03
C ARG A 10 -11.46 16.66 1.73
N GLU A 11 -11.02 17.26 0.62
CA GLU A 11 -10.83 16.59 -0.66
C GLU A 11 -9.71 15.54 -0.58
N ASP A 12 -9.95 14.32 -1.11
CA ASP A 12 -8.95 13.26 -1.16
C ASP A 12 -8.04 13.37 -2.39
N LYS A 13 -7.03 14.24 -2.29
CA LYS A 13 -5.97 14.36 -3.30
C LYS A 13 -5.04 13.15 -3.37
N SER A 14 -4.92 12.39 -2.28
CA SER A 14 -4.09 11.18 -2.21
C SER A 14 -4.70 10.04 -3.00
N GLY A 15 -6.01 9.85 -2.94
CA GLY A 15 -6.72 8.89 -3.77
C GLY A 15 -6.63 9.21 -5.26
N ALA A 16 -6.61 10.50 -5.64
CA ALA A 16 -6.37 10.89 -7.03
C ALA A 16 -4.96 10.49 -7.49
N ALA A 17 -3.93 10.77 -6.68
CA ALA A 17 -2.55 10.39 -6.98
C ALA A 17 -2.38 8.87 -7.13
N ILE A 18 -3.05 8.07 -6.30
CA ILE A 18 -3.06 6.61 -6.42
C ILE A 18 -3.67 6.17 -7.76
N ARG A 19 -4.84 6.69 -8.13
CA ARG A 19 -5.49 6.35 -9.41
C ARG A 19 -4.62 6.67 -10.62
N ASP A 20 -3.93 7.81 -10.60
CA ASP A 20 -3.06 8.21 -11.70
C ASP A 20 -1.82 7.28 -11.81
N ALA A 21 -1.23 6.90 -10.68
CA ALA A 21 -0.11 5.96 -10.67
C ALA A 21 -0.51 4.55 -11.18
N LEU A 22 -1.67 4.04 -10.77
CA LEU A 22 -2.15 2.70 -11.17
C LEU A 22 -2.36 2.54 -12.68
N ARG A 23 -2.61 3.64 -13.42
CA ARG A 23 -2.68 3.60 -14.89
C ARG A 23 -1.37 3.14 -15.54
N GLN A 24 -0.22 3.39 -14.90
CA GLN A 24 1.09 2.99 -15.42
C GLN A 24 1.27 1.47 -15.49
N ILE A 25 0.58 0.73 -14.63
CA ILE A 25 0.59 -0.75 -14.62
C ILE A 25 -0.72 -1.33 -15.17
N GLN A 26 -1.54 -0.51 -15.85
CA GLN A 26 -2.84 -0.88 -16.44
C GLN A 26 -3.81 -1.50 -15.42
N ALA A 27 -3.69 -1.15 -14.13
CA ALA A 27 -4.58 -1.63 -13.09
C ALA A 27 -5.88 -0.82 -13.07
N ALA A 28 -7.00 -1.53 -12.97
CA ALA A 28 -8.32 -0.92 -12.81
C ALA A 28 -8.65 -0.73 -11.32
N VAL A 29 -9.15 0.45 -10.96
CA VAL A 29 -9.70 0.71 -9.62
C VAL A 29 -11.14 0.20 -9.57
N CYS A 30 -11.35 -0.93 -8.90
CA CYS A 30 -12.66 -1.56 -8.76
C CYS A 30 -13.44 -1.09 -7.53
N ASP A 31 -12.76 -0.50 -6.55
CA ASP A 31 -13.39 -0.04 -5.31
C ASP A 31 -12.63 1.15 -4.70
N TYR A 32 -13.34 2.01 -3.99
CA TYR A 32 -12.77 3.17 -3.31
C TYR A 32 -13.60 3.54 -2.09
N LYS A 33 -12.95 3.72 -0.94
CA LYS A 33 -13.61 4.08 0.31
C LYS A 33 -12.75 4.99 1.17
N ILE A 34 -13.36 6.02 1.74
CA ILE A 34 -12.76 6.81 2.82
C ILE A 34 -13.26 6.26 4.15
N VAL A 35 -12.33 5.91 5.03
CA VAL A 35 -12.60 5.27 6.32
C VAL A 35 -12.05 6.17 7.43
N PRO A 36 -12.75 6.35 8.55
CA PRO A 36 -12.22 7.07 9.72
C PRO A 36 -11.01 6.32 10.29
N ASP A 37 -10.20 7.04 11.08
CA ASP A 37 -8.98 6.49 11.69
C ASP A 37 -9.33 5.63 12.94
N GLU A 38 -10.13 4.57 12.71
CA GLU A 38 -10.57 3.58 13.70
C GLU A 38 -10.09 2.19 13.30
N ARG A 39 -9.22 1.58 14.12
CA ARG A 39 -8.57 0.28 13.84
C ARG A 39 -9.56 -0.82 13.43
N PRO A 40 -10.66 -1.09 14.14
CA PRO A 40 -11.59 -2.15 13.74
C PRO A 40 -12.32 -1.84 12.43
N MET A 41 -12.62 -0.58 12.15
CA MET A 41 -13.28 -0.18 10.90
C MET A 41 -12.34 -0.32 9.71
N ILE A 42 -11.08 0.07 9.86
CA ILE A 42 -10.05 -0.11 8.82
C ILE A 42 -9.84 -1.60 8.56
N ALA A 43 -9.67 -2.42 9.59
CA ALA A 43 -9.46 -3.87 9.44
C ALA A 43 -10.67 -4.56 8.77
N ALA A 44 -11.89 -4.18 9.11
CA ALA A 44 -13.10 -4.70 8.47
C ALA A 44 -13.14 -4.35 6.98
N GLU A 45 -12.78 -3.11 6.64
CA GLU A 45 -12.78 -2.64 5.25
C GLU A 45 -11.67 -3.31 4.42
N LEU A 46 -10.48 -3.52 4.98
CA LEU A 46 -9.41 -4.27 4.34
C LEU A 46 -9.86 -5.70 3.99
N ARG A 47 -10.47 -6.41 4.95
CA ARG A 47 -11.02 -7.76 4.71
C ARG A 47 -12.13 -7.76 3.66
N ARG A 48 -12.97 -6.71 3.62
CA ARG A 48 -14.05 -6.58 2.62
C ARG A 48 -13.46 -6.40 1.22
N MET A 49 -12.52 -5.47 1.06
CA MET A 49 -11.88 -5.19 -0.24
C MET A 49 -11.06 -6.39 -0.74
N ALA A 50 -10.39 -7.10 0.14
CA ALA A 50 -9.58 -8.27 -0.21
C ALA A 50 -10.40 -9.45 -0.80
N LYS A 51 -11.72 -9.43 -0.70
CA LYS A 51 -12.56 -10.45 -1.32
C LYS A 51 -12.67 -10.34 -2.85
N HIS A 52 -12.34 -9.17 -3.42
CA HIS A 52 -12.56 -8.89 -4.84
C HIS A 52 -11.46 -8.04 -5.50
N ALA A 53 -10.41 -7.68 -4.76
CA ALA A 53 -9.29 -6.92 -5.28
C ALA A 53 -7.98 -7.71 -5.14
N ASP A 54 -7.13 -7.64 -6.15
CA ASP A 54 -5.77 -8.23 -6.10
C ASP A 54 -4.82 -7.40 -5.25
N VAL A 55 -5.06 -6.10 -5.21
CA VAL A 55 -4.24 -5.13 -4.47
C VAL A 55 -5.15 -4.17 -3.71
N VAL A 56 -4.86 -3.94 -2.44
CA VAL A 56 -5.48 -2.90 -1.63
C VAL A 56 -4.41 -1.90 -1.21
N LEU A 57 -4.56 -0.66 -1.66
CA LEU A 57 -3.69 0.44 -1.27
C LEU A 57 -4.41 1.32 -0.25
N THR A 58 -3.81 1.51 0.92
CA THR A 58 -4.31 2.48 1.90
C THR A 58 -3.47 3.75 1.88
N THR A 59 -4.03 4.89 2.25
CA THR A 59 -3.30 6.14 2.42
C THR A 59 -3.69 6.84 3.71
N GLY A 60 -2.71 7.31 4.47
CA GLY A 60 -2.86 7.98 5.76
C GLY A 60 -2.83 7.05 6.98
N GLY A 61 -2.77 7.64 8.16
CA GLY A 61 -2.74 6.92 9.44
C GLY A 61 -1.50 6.05 9.68
N THR A 62 -0.35 6.40 9.05
CA THR A 62 0.89 5.61 9.12
C THR A 62 2.00 6.26 9.95
N GLY A 63 1.72 7.37 10.61
CA GLY A 63 2.68 8.08 11.46
C GLY A 63 2.71 7.56 12.90
N VAL A 64 3.13 8.46 13.82
CA VAL A 64 3.29 8.15 15.26
C VAL A 64 2.23 8.85 16.12
N GLY A 65 1.27 9.50 15.50
CA GLY A 65 0.17 10.16 16.22
C GLY A 65 -0.79 9.16 16.85
N PRO A 66 -1.53 9.56 17.89
CA PRO A 66 -2.44 8.65 18.59
C PRO A 66 -3.62 8.14 17.73
N ARG A 67 -3.90 8.82 16.63
CA ARG A 67 -4.93 8.40 15.65
C ARG A 67 -4.35 7.65 14.46
N ASP A 68 -3.02 7.50 14.36
CA ASP A 68 -2.36 6.75 13.30
C ASP A 68 -2.39 5.26 13.63
N VAL A 69 -3.42 4.54 13.19
CA VAL A 69 -3.68 3.14 13.52
C VAL A 69 -3.76 2.21 12.28
N THR A 70 -3.44 2.74 11.10
CA THR A 70 -3.49 1.97 9.86
C THR A 70 -2.55 0.75 9.87
N PRO A 71 -1.30 0.84 10.36
CA PRO A 71 -0.42 -0.33 10.42
C PRO A 71 -0.94 -1.42 11.37
N GLU A 72 -1.49 -1.04 12.51
CA GLU A 72 -2.10 -1.98 13.46
C GLU A 72 -3.31 -2.68 12.86
N ALA A 73 -4.18 -1.93 12.18
CA ALA A 73 -5.33 -2.50 11.49
C ALA A 73 -4.92 -3.44 10.35
N THR A 74 -3.85 -3.11 9.64
CA THR A 74 -3.31 -3.96 8.56
C THR A 74 -2.72 -5.24 9.15
N ARG A 75 -1.98 -5.17 10.27
CA ARG A 75 -1.43 -6.34 10.96
C ARG A 75 -2.50 -7.31 11.44
N ASP A 76 -3.68 -6.82 11.83
CA ASP A 76 -4.82 -7.67 12.21
C ASP A 76 -5.43 -8.46 11.05
N VAL A 77 -5.04 -8.14 9.81
CA VAL A 77 -5.63 -8.69 8.59
C VAL A 77 -4.67 -9.58 7.83
N ILE A 78 -3.41 -9.16 7.70
CA ILE A 78 -2.42 -9.90 6.90
C ILE A 78 -2.01 -11.22 7.56
N GLU A 79 -1.71 -12.22 6.73
CA GLU A 79 -1.21 -13.54 7.13
C GLU A 79 0.31 -13.64 6.94
N LYS A 80 0.84 -12.88 5.97
CA LYS A 80 2.27 -12.81 5.67
C LYS A 80 2.69 -11.37 5.50
N GLU A 81 3.71 -10.93 6.22
CA GLU A 81 4.29 -9.61 6.04
C GLU A 81 5.27 -9.57 4.86
N LEU A 82 5.26 -8.48 4.10
CA LEU A 82 6.20 -8.18 3.02
C LEU A 82 7.02 -6.92 3.38
N PRO A 83 8.00 -7.01 4.28
CA PRO A 83 8.70 -5.84 4.83
C PRO A 83 9.44 -5.03 3.78
N GLY A 84 9.94 -5.67 2.71
CA GLY A 84 10.70 -5.01 1.65
C GLY A 84 9.96 -3.85 0.97
N PHE A 85 8.63 -3.90 0.83
CA PHE A 85 7.84 -2.79 0.31
C PHE A 85 7.97 -1.54 1.18
N ALA A 86 7.79 -1.69 2.48
CA ALA A 86 7.85 -0.58 3.43
C ALA A 86 9.28 -0.08 3.64
N GLU A 87 10.27 -0.96 3.62
CA GLU A 87 11.69 -0.63 3.69
C GLU A 87 12.12 0.20 2.48
N ALA A 88 11.80 -0.23 1.27
CA ALA A 88 12.12 0.50 0.05
C ALA A 88 11.50 1.91 0.04
N MET A 89 10.22 2.03 0.41
CA MET A 89 9.54 3.33 0.53
C MET A 89 10.25 4.23 1.54
N ARG A 90 10.60 3.74 2.73
CA ARG A 90 11.31 4.52 3.76
C ARG A 90 12.69 4.94 3.31
N MET A 91 13.45 4.03 2.71
CA MET A 91 14.82 4.32 2.24
C MET A 91 14.83 5.42 1.18
N GLU A 92 13.95 5.34 0.17
CA GLU A 92 13.87 6.37 -0.86
C GLU A 92 13.35 7.71 -0.31
N SER A 93 12.31 7.68 0.52
CA SER A 93 11.78 8.88 1.16
C SER A 93 12.79 9.54 2.11
N TYR A 94 13.67 8.76 2.75
CA TYR A 94 14.71 9.29 3.63
C TYR A 94 15.74 10.15 2.89
N LYS A 95 16.00 9.86 1.62
CA LYS A 95 16.85 10.72 0.77
C LYS A 95 16.27 12.12 0.56
N VAL A 96 14.95 12.25 0.67
CA VAL A 96 14.23 13.53 0.52
C VAL A 96 14.04 14.24 1.87
N THR A 97 13.72 13.47 2.92
CA THR A 97 13.49 14.02 4.26
C THR A 97 13.83 13.01 5.36
N PRO A 98 14.61 13.41 6.38
CA PRO A 98 14.90 12.55 7.53
C PRO A 98 13.65 12.08 8.30
N ARG A 99 12.54 12.81 8.19
CA ARG A 99 11.27 12.46 8.85
C ARG A 99 10.64 11.17 8.31
N ALA A 100 11.08 10.67 7.17
CA ALA A 100 10.57 9.43 6.59
C ALA A 100 10.79 8.21 7.50
N ILE A 101 11.81 8.23 8.36
CA ILE A 101 12.12 7.10 9.27
C ILE A 101 11.03 6.84 10.31
N ILE A 102 10.18 7.83 10.61
CA ILE A 102 9.07 7.66 11.57
C ILE A 102 7.83 6.99 10.94
N SER A 103 7.86 6.74 9.62
CA SER A 103 6.77 6.03 8.95
C SER A 103 6.70 4.57 9.42
N ARG A 104 5.52 4.18 9.92
CA ARG A 104 5.20 2.81 10.33
C ARG A 104 4.43 2.04 9.28
N ALA A 105 4.40 2.57 8.03
CA ALA A 105 3.80 1.89 6.90
C ALA A 105 4.32 0.45 6.78
N MET A 106 3.44 -0.45 6.38
CA MET A 106 3.73 -1.86 6.17
C MET A 106 3.04 -2.41 4.93
N ALA A 107 3.45 -3.59 4.48
CA ALA A 107 2.77 -4.33 3.44
C ALA A 107 2.68 -5.81 3.82
N GLY A 108 1.70 -6.51 3.26
CA GLY A 108 1.51 -7.93 3.50
C GLY A 108 0.44 -8.55 2.62
N ILE A 109 0.19 -9.82 2.84
CA ILE A 109 -0.74 -10.64 2.05
C ILE A 109 -1.90 -11.08 2.95
N HIS A 110 -3.12 -10.94 2.44
CA HIS A 110 -4.32 -11.57 2.98
C HIS A 110 -5.01 -12.40 1.89
N GLY A 111 -5.04 -13.71 2.08
CA GLY A 111 -5.53 -14.64 1.05
C GLY A 111 -4.74 -14.50 -0.26
N LYS A 112 -5.38 -13.97 -1.31
CA LYS A 112 -4.77 -13.69 -2.62
C LYS A 112 -4.56 -12.19 -2.89
N THR A 113 -4.64 -11.35 -1.88
CA THR A 113 -4.57 -9.90 -2.00
C THR A 113 -3.30 -9.34 -1.37
N LEU A 114 -2.59 -8.51 -2.13
CA LEU A 114 -1.51 -7.66 -1.62
C LEU A 114 -2.11 -6.42 -0.96
N ILE A 115 -1.74 -6.13 0.29
CA ILE A 115 -2.13 -4.91 1.01
C ILE A 115 -0.89 -4.07 1.24
N VAL A 116 -0.91 -2.78 0.85
CA VAL A 116 0.21 -1.84 1.03
C VAL A 116 -0.27 -0.55 1.67
N ASN A 117 0.36 -0.15 2.77
CA ASN A 117 0.11 1.14 3.39
C ASN A 117 0.98 2.24 2.77
N LEU A 118 0.35 3.35 2.38
CA LEU A 118 1.00 4.54 1.85
C LEU A 118 0.88 5.71 2.84
N PRO A 119 1.78 6.69 2.77
CA PRO A 119 1.69 7.90 3.59
C PRO A 119 0.43 8.72 3.29
N GLY A 120 0.12 9.71 4.13
CA GLY A 120 -1.10 10.52 3.99
C GLY A 120 -0.97 11.71 3.05
N SER A 121 0.23 12.21 2.74
CA SER A 121 0.38 13.36 1.85
C SER A 121 0.39 12.96 0.37
N PRO A 122 -0.31 13.66 -0.53
CA PRO A 122 -0.37 13.32 -1.95
C PRO A 122 1.01 13.22 -2.62
N LYS A 123 1.93 14.13 -2.25
CA LYS A 123 3.32 14.11 -2.74
C LYS A 123 4.03 12.83 -2.31
N ALA A 124 4.00 12.50 -1.01
CA ALA A 124 4.65 11.30 -0.49
C ALA A 124 4.00 10.01 -1.03
N VAL A 125 2.70 10.00 -1.30
CA VAL A 125 2.01 8.90 -1.97
C VAL A 125 2.59 8.66 -3.36
N ALA A 126 2.74 9.72 -4.18
CA ALA A 126 3.30 9.59 -5.52
C ALA A 126 4.76 9.09 -5.49
N GLU A 127 5.58 9.63 -4.57
CA GLU A 127 6.97 9.22 -4.37
C GLU A 127 7.07 7.74 -3.94
N CYS A 128 6.30 7.32 -2.95
CA CYS A 128 6.29 5.93 -2.47
C CYS A 128 5.77 4.96 -3.53
N LEU A 129 4.71 5.33 -4.26
CA LEU A 129 4.19 4.48 -5.33
C LEU A 129 5.22 4.30 -6.46
N ALA A 130 5.94 5.35 -6.85
CA ALA A 130 6.99 5.23 -7.87
C ALA A 130 8.05 4.18 -7.51
N VAL A 131 8.30 3.97 -6.21
CA VAL A 131 9.25 2.96 -5.71
C VAL A 131 8.68 1.55 -5.80
N VAL A 132 7.44 1.34 -5.37
CA VAL A 132 6.88 -0.02 -5.19
C VAL A 132 6.04 -0.50 -6.37
N LEU A 133 5.54 0.42 -7.19
CA LEU A 133 4.66 0.12 -8.32
C LEU A 133 5.23 -0.92 -9.30
N PRO A 134 6.53 -0.89 -9.65
CA PRO A 134 7.12 -1.89 -10.55
C PRO A 134 7.08 -3.33 -10.01
N ALA A 135 7.07 -3.49 -8.68
CA ALA A 135 7.05 -4.80 -8.03
C ALA A 135 5.63 -5.38 -7.89
N ILE A 136 4.59 -4.54 -7.95
CA ILE A 136 3.20 -4.96 -7.68
C ILE A 136 2.72 -6.05 -8.66
N PRO A 137 2.84 -5.91 -9.99
CA PRO A 137 2.31 -6.91 -10.92
C PRO A 137 2.90 -8.30 -10.65
N HIS A 138 4.23 -8.39 -10.58
CA HIS A 138 4.91 -9.66 -10.32
C HIS A 138 4.56 -10.25 -8.95
N THR A 139 4.40 -9.41 -7.92
CA THR A 139 3.96 -9.87 -6.60
C THR A 139 2.56 -10.49 -6.66
N VAL A 140 1.64 -9.90 -7.42
CA VAL A 140 0.27 -10.42 -7.61
C VAL A 140 0.30 -11.76 -8.34
N GLU A 141 1.10 -11.89 -9.40
CA GLU A 141 1.28 -13.15 -10.15
C GLU A 141 1.78 -14.27 -9.23
N LEU A 142 2.78 -13.98 -8.37
CA LEU A 142 3.29 -14.93 -7.39
C LEU A 142 2.24 -15.33 -6.35
N ILE A 143 1.48 -14.36 -5.83
CA ILE A 143 0.40 -14.62 -4.85
C ILE A 143 -0.69 -15.52 -5.46
N ARG A 144 -0.97 -15.37 -6.75
CA ARG A 144 -1.93 -16.19 -7.49
C ARG A 144 -1.40 -17.58 -7.85
N GLY A 145 -0.07 -17.78 -7.78
CA GLY A 145 0.58 -19.03 -8.22
C GLY A 145 0.71 -19.14 -9.74
N GLU A 146 0.69 -18.04 -10.45
CA GLU A 146 0.78 -17.99 -11.92
C GLU A 146 2.23 -18.05 -12.42
N VAL A 147 3.22 -17.78 -11.54
CA VAL A 147 4.66 -17.85 -11.84
C VAL A 147 5.31 -18.97 -11.06
N VAL A 148 5.96 -19.90 -11.77
CA VAL A 148 6.65 -21.06 -11.17
C VAL A 148 8.14 -20.80 -10.93
N GLU A 149 8.78 -19.91 -11.69
CA GLU A 149 10.21 -19.62 -11.58
C GLU A 149 10.52 -18.12 -11.59
N CYS A 150 11.17 -17.63 -10.53
CA CYS A 150 11.67 -16.25 -10.43
C CYS A 150 13.17 -16.15 -10.73
N ALA A 151 13.84 -17.21 -11.21
CA ALA A 151 15.26 -17.17 -11.51
C ALA A 151 15.52 -16.31 -12.75
N ARG A 152 16.40 -15.29 -12.62
CA ARG A 152 16.95 -14.63 -13.83
C ARG A 152 17.63 -15.69 -14.67
N PRO A 153 17.47 -15.68 -16.01
CA PRO A 153 18.31 -16.48 -16.86
C PRO A 153 19.78 -16.10 -16.54
N THR A 154 20.59 -17.07 -16.18
CA THR A 154 22.05 -16.89 -16.10
C THR A 154 22.50 -16.54 -17.51
N GLU A 155 22.97 -15.30 -17.73
CA GLU A 155 23.70 -14.95 -18.95
C GLU A 155 24.88 -15.93 -19.03
N SER A 156 24.79 -16.86 -19.97
CA SER A 156 25.88 -17.73 -20.35
C SER A 156 26.92 -16.84 -21.02
N ASN A 157 27.98 -16.49 -20.28
CA ASN A 157 29.19 -15.94 -20.87
C ASN A 157 29.70 -16.95 -21.91
N GLN A 158 29.60 -16.55 -23.18
CA GLN A 158 30.43 -17.06 -24.27
C GLN A 158 31.59 -16.13 -24.48
#